data_9e74ddb9a5f45810ea27339349093e37
#
_entry.id   9e74ddb9a5f45810ea27339349093e37
#
_cell.length_a   1.000
_cell.length_b   1.000
_cell.length_c   1.000
_cell.angle_alpha   90.00
_cell.angle_beta   90.00
_cell.angle_gamma   90.00
#
_symmetry.space_group_name_H-M   'P 1'
#
loop_
_entity.id
_entity.type
_entity.pdbx_description
1 polymer ?
#
loop_
_entity_poly.entity_id
_entity_poly.type
_entity_poly.pdbx_seq_one_letter_code
_entity_poly.pdbx_strand_id
1 'polypeptide(L)'
;MKFSKISVYIYAVTVISVLAGGSTQASRVPRIELLRAVSVTGTRVMLSDLLPASAPGSLRARAAQISMGAAPQPGNTRILEHDAVERRAGASEELLAEVSVPERIVVSRNSRPITLSEVFEAIRSALHRSGAPGAAALQPGDVFLESQVFVGPGDSGLRVMRVDIDRGLRRARFLLWPSRSPKVLPFFVTVRFAGEMPSAPFRPAMEFGRIVQHSATTTAAARPAKQEILVAAGESATLTLHSDTLRIFVDVVSLERGTLGQQIRVRMPETGKIFNAHVDGRAHLEVKF
;
A
#
# COMPACT_ATOMS: atom_id res chain seq x y z
N MET A 1 -101.71 49.49 32.09
CA MET A 1 -101.65 48.35 31.20
C MET A 1 -100.38 48.50 30.29
N LYS A 2 -99.28 47.72 30.55
CA LYS A 2 -98.03 47.90 29.84
C LYS A 2 -97.70 46.58 29.18
N PHE A 3 -97.68 46.54 27.86
CA PHE A 3 -97.25 45.38 27.09
C PHE A 3 -95.70 45.35 26.96
N SER A 4 -95.10 44.31 27.48
CA SER A 4 -93.66 44.06 27.41
C SER A 4 -93.35 43.37 26.05
N LYS A 5 -92.42 43.96 25.28
CA LYS A 5 -91.89 43.39 24.04
C LYS A 5 -90.78 42.38 24.37
N ILE A 6 -91.05 41.13 24.05
CA ILE A 6 -90.01 40.07 24.10
C ILE A 6 -89.26 40.11 22.80
N SER A 7 -87.98 40.46 22.86
CA SER A 7 -87.04 40.44 21.74
C SER A 7 -86.33 39.07 21.68
N VAL A 8 -86.61 38.31 20.62
CA VAL A 8 -86.01 37.01 20.41
C VAL A 8 -84.67 37.22 19.64
N TYR A 9 -83.54 36.96 20.29
CA TYR A 9 -82.25 36.95 19.64
C TYR A 9 -82.01 35.57 19.10
N ILE A 10 -81.94 35.42 17.73
CA ILE A 10 -81.50 34.20 17.03
C ILE A 10 -79.98 34.28 17.00
N TYR A 11 -79.35 33.41 17.75
CA TYR A 11 -77.91 33.19 17.63
C TYR A 11 -77.64 32.25 16.45
N ALA A 12 -77.10 32.78 15.37
CA ALA A 12 -76.52 31.98 14.28
C ALA A 12 -75.17 31.38 14.74
N VAL A 13 -75.13 30.08 15.04
CA VAL A 13 -73.92 29.37 15.36
C VAL A 13 -73.20 29.02 14.02
N THR A 14 -72.22 29.84 13.69
CA THR A 14 -71.31 29.54 12.56
C THR A 14 -70.34 28.45 12.97
N VAL A 15 -70.55 27.24 12.55
CA VAL A 15 -69.59 26.13 12.69
C VAL A 15 -68.47 26.37 11.73
N ILE A 16 -67.32 26.88 12.21
CA ILE A 16 -66.06 26.95 11.47
C ILE A 16 -65.43 25.55 11.54
N SER A 17 -65.56 24.79 10.46
CA SER A 17 -64.81 23.55 10.26
C SER A 17 -63.34 23.89 10.03
N VAL A 18 -62.49 23.82 11.05
CA VAL A 18 -61.04 23.85 10.93
C VAL A 18 -60.61 22.53 10.32
N LEU A 19 -60.40 22.51 9.00
CA LEU A 19 -59.64 21.46 8.29
C LEU A 19 -58.19 21.55 8.84
N ALA A 20 -57.91 20.78 9.90
CA ALA A 20 -56.54 20.47 10.31
C ALA A 20 -55.87 19.66 9.19
N GLY A 21 -55.25 20.37 8.25
CA GLY A 21 -54.31 19.78 7.29
C GLY A 21 -53.15 19.18 8.07
N GLY A 22 -53.27 17.93 8.45
CA GLY A 22 -52.18 17.13 9.02
C GLY A 22 -51.10 17.03 7.96
N SER A 23 -50.12 17.92 7.99
CA SER A 23 -48.84 17.69 7.31
C SER A 23 -48.26 16.41 7.90
N THR A 24 -48.42 15.32 7.21
CA THR A 24 -47.66 14.11 7.47
C THR A 24 -46.19 14.47 7.22
N GLN A 25 -45.54 15.02 8.25
CA GLN A 25 -44.07 15.02 8.31
C GLN A 25 -43.66 13.54 8.21
N ALA A 26 -43.32 13.10 7.01
CA ALA A 26 -42.66 11.85 6.83
C ALA A 26 -41.46 11.85 7.79
N SER A 27 -41.56 11.03 8.84
CA SER A 27 -40.54 10.88 9.87
C SER A 27 -39.28 10.46 9.12
N ARG A 28 -38.41 11.42 8.77
CA ARG A 28 -37.10 11.11 8.18
C ARG A 28 -36.36 10.29 9.23
N VAL A 29 -36.24 9.00 8.96
CA VAL A 29 -35.35 8.13 9.72
C VAL A 29 -34.02 8.85 9.81
N PRO A 30 -33.49 9.13 11.01
CA PRO A 30 -32.23 9.84 11.15
C PRO A 30 -31.13 9.04 10.45
N ARG A 31 -30.56 9.62 9.39
CA ARG A 31 -29.44 9.00 8.69
C ARG A 31 -28.19 9.09 9.56
N ILE A 32 -27.42 8.03 9.60
CA ILE A 32 -26.16 7.97 10.33
C ILE A 32 -25.06 8.58 9.46
N GLU A 33 -24.47 9.69 9.91
CA GLU A 33 -23.37 10.34 9.20
C GLU A 33 -22.10 9.46 9.30
N LEU A 34 -21.47 9.17 8.15
CA LEU A 34 -20.17 8.51 8.11
C LEU A 34 -19.09 9.44 8.66
N LEU A 35 -18.07 8.85 9.26
CA LEU A 35 -16.92 9.58 9.80
C LEU A 35 -16.14 10.27 8.69
N ARG A 36 -15.78 11.54 8.87
CA ARG A 36 -14.96 12.32 7.93
C ARG A 36 -13.48 11.95 7.97
N ALA A 37 -13.03 11.35 9.06
CA ALA A 37 -11.66 10.84 9.22
C ALA A 37 -11.69 9.52 9.97
N VAL A 38 -10.97 8.54 9.45
CA VAL A 38 -10.91 7.19 10.03
C VAL A 38 -9.50 6.61 9.92
N SER A 39 -9.10 5.86 10.94
CA SER A 39 -7.87 5.09 10.94
C SER A 39 -8.18 3.59 10.91
N VAL A 40 -7.66 2.89 9.91
CA VAL A 40 -7.89 1.46 9.73
C VAL A 40 -6.62 0.65 10.02
N THR A 41 -6.79 -0.55 10.54
CA THR A 41 -5.66 -1.48 10.80
C THR A 41 -5.46 -2.47 9.67
N GLY A 42 -6.54 -2.81 8.96
CA GLY A 42 -6.56 -3.79 7.89
C GLY A 42 -5.86 -3.36 6.61
N THR A 43 -5.77 -4.29 5.65
CA THR A 43 -5.26 -4.03 4.31
C THR A 43 -6.35 -3.54 3.34
N ARG A 44 -7.61 -3.60 3.75
CA ARG A 44 -8.78 -3.10 3.03
C ARG A 44 -9.57 -2.18 3.94
N VAL A 45 -10.23 -1.21 3.34
CA VAL A 45 -11.20 -0.35 4.00
C VAL A 45 -12.58 -0.94 3.74
N MET A 46 -13.33 -1.20 4.80
CA MET A 46 -14.72 -1.64 4.71
C MET A 46 -15.64 -0.46 5.00
N LEU A 47 -16.86 -0.48 4.50
CA LEU A 47 -17.83 0.58 4.82
C LEU A 47 -18.13 0.65 6.32
N SER A 48 -18.05 -0.49 7.03
CA SER A 48 -18.17 -0.56 8.49
C SER A 48 -17.12 0.25 9.24
N ASP A 49 -15.93 0.43 8.65
CA ASP A 49 -14.85 1.22 9.27
C ASP A 49 -15.18 2.71 9.27
N LEU A 50 -16.06 3.14 8.35
CA LEU A 50 -16.49 4.53 8.21
C LEU A 50 -17.67 4.88 9.11
N LEU A 51 -18.30 3.91 9.77
CA LEU A 51 -19.42 4.11 10.66
C LEU A 51 -18.98 4.58 12.05
N PRO A 52 -19.69 5.51 12.68
CA PRO A 52 -19.41 5.90 14.06
C PRO A 52 -19.65 4.75 15.03
N ALA A 53 -19.02 4.77 16.19
CA ALA A 53 -19.14 3.73 17.20
C ALA A 53 -20.60 3.51 17.67
N SER A 54 -21.43 4.53 17.57
CA SER A 54 -22.86 4.50 17.92
C SER A 54 -23.75 3.82 16.88
N ALA A 55 -23.22 3.45 15.71
CA ALA A 55 -24.02 2.81 14.67
C ALA A 55 -24.57 1.45 15.12
N PRO A 56 -25.82 1.11 14.76
CA PRO A 56 -26.44 -0.16 15.08
C PRO A 56 -25.61 -1.37 14.60
N GLY A 57 -25.59 -2.44 15.37
CA GLY A 57 -24.85 -3.66 15.05
C GLY A 57 -25.29 -4.29 13.72
N SER A 58 -26.59 -4.28 13.41
CA SER A 58 -27.14 -4.77 12.14
C SER A 58 -26.64 -3.99 10.94
N LEU A 59 -26.58 -2.66 11.04
CA LEU A 59 -26.03 -1.81 9.99
C LEU A 59 -24.53 -2.07 9.81
N ARG A 60 -23.79 -2.20 10.92
CA ARG A 60 -22.36 -2.49 10.90
C ARG A 60 -22.06 -3.83 10.25
N ALA A 61 -22.86 -4.88 10.55
CA ALA A 61 -22.69 -6.19 9.95
C ALA A 61 -22.90 -6.18 8.42
N ARG A 62 -23.92 -5.46 7.93
CA ARG A 62 -24.13 -5.27 6.48
C ARG A 62 -23.01 -4.46 5.84
N ALA A 63 -22.61 -3.37 6.45
CA ALA A 63 -21.53 -2.51 5.98
C ALA A 63 -20.16 -3.22 5.96
N ALA A 64 -19.94 -4.23 6.80
CA ALA A 64 -18.71 -5.04 6.81
C ALA A 64 -18.55 -5.92 5.56
N GLN A 65 -19.60 -6.13 4.78
CA GLN A 65 -19.53 -6.87 3.53
C GLN A 65 -19.13 -6.00 2.33
N ILE A 66 -19.15 -4.67 2.48
CA ILE A 66 -18.91 -3.72 1.39
C ILE A 66 -17.49 -3.18 1.49
N SER A 67 -16.66 -3.49 0.48
CA SER A 67 -15.29 -3.02 0.41
C SER A 67 -15.17 -1.65 -0.26
N MET A 68 -14.59 -0.69 0.44
CA MET A 68 -14.24 0.63 -0.08
C MET A 68 -12.87 0.63 -0.82
N GLY A 69 -12.24 -0.54 -0.93
CA GLY A 69 -10.97 -0.74 -1.63
C GLY A 69 -9.78 -0.94 -0.70
N ALA A 70 -8.58 -0.84 -1.26
CA ALA A 70 -7.35 -1.04 -0.49
C ALA A 70 -7.14 0.08 0.53
N ALA A 71 -6.70 -0.27 1.73
CA ALA A 71 -6.23 0.71 2.71
C ALA A 71 -4.93 1.39 2.21
N PRO A 72 -4.66 2.65 2.61
CA PRO A 72 -3.40 3.31 2.29
C PRO A 72 -2.21 2.56 2.90
N GLN A 73 -1.02 2.84 2.42
CA GLN A 73 0.19 2.35 3.07
C GLN A 73 0.37 2.98 4.45
N PRO A 74 1.07 2.31 5.39
CA PRO A 74 1.41 2.90 6.67
C PRO A 74 2.06 4.28 6.51
N GLY A 75 1.63 5.26 7.29
CA GLY A 75 2.09 6.64 7.20
C GLY A 75 1.45 7.51 6.11
N ASN A 76 0.65 6.90 5.22
CA ASN A 76 -0.04 7.61 4.16
C ASN A 76 -1.55 7.73 4.43
N THR A 77 -2.17 8.68 3.75
CA THR A 77 -3.61 8.89 3.74
C THR A 77 -4.19 8.64 2.36
N ARG A 78 -5.46 8.29 2.31
CA ARG A 78 -6.26 8.19 1.11
C ARG A 78 -7.55 8.95 1.29
N ILE A 79 -7.96 9.70 0.29
CA ILE A 79 -9.24 10.40 0.28
C ILE A 79 -10.25 9.53 -0.47
N LEU A 80 -11.42 9.37 0.13
CA LEU A 80 -12.60 8.80 -0.50
C LEU A 80 -13.57 9.94 -0.73
N GLU A 81 -13.84 10.24 -1.98
CA GLU A 81 -14.84 11.23 -2.38
C GLU A 81 -16.25 10.64 -2.28
N HIS A 82 -17.24 11.49 -2.07
CA HIS A 82 -18.65 11.15 -1.94
C HIS A 82 -19.11 10.13 -2.99
N ASP A 83 -18.96 10.48 -4.27
CA ASP A 83 -19.39 9.64 -5.39
C ASP A 83 -18.70 8.27 -5.42
N ALA A 84 -17.45 8.20 -4.95
CA ALA A 84 -16.72 6.95 -4.90
C ALA A 84 -17.26 6.01 -3.81
N VAL A 85 -17.75 6.57 -2.71
CA VAL A 85 -18.40 5.81 -1.64
C VAL A 85 -19.77 5.34 -2.11
N GLU A 86 -20.58 6.22 -2.69
CA GLU A 86 -21.91 5.89 -3.19
C GLU A 86 -21.87 4.82 -4.28
N ARG A 87 -20.99 4.95 -5.28
CA ARG A 87 -20.85 3.92 -6.32
C ARG A 87 -20.48 2.55 -5.76
N ARG A 88 -19.66 2.47 -4.73
CA ARG A 88 -19.27 1.18 -4.13
C ARG A 88 -20.33 0.61 -3.20
N ALA A 89 -21.06 1.48 -2.51
CA ALA A 89 -22.17 1.09 -1.66
C ALA A 89 -23.47 0.86 -2.46
N GLY A 90 -23.54 1.33 -3.71
CA GLY A 90 -24.73 1.33 -4.57
C GLY A 90 -25.33 -0.04 -4.85
N ALA A 91 -24.59 -1.14 -4.60
CA ALA A 91 -25.16 -2.49 -4.61
C ALA A 91 -26.18 -2.73 -3.46
N SER A 92 -26.32 -1.79 -2.51
CA SER A 92 -27.22 -1.86 -1.36
C SER A 92 -27.92 -0.52 -1.15
N GLU A 93 -28.93 -0.23 -1.99
CA GLU A 93 -29.73 1.01 -1.89
C GLU A 93 -30.33 1.22 -0.48
N GLU A 94 -30.77 0.14 0.17
CA GLU A 94 -31.28 0.19 1.54
C GLU A 94 -30.27 0.76 2.53
N LEU A 95 -28.97 0.39 2.36
CA LEU A 95 -27.92 0.84 3.25
C LEU A 95 -27.61 2.32 3.01
N LEU A 96 -27.62 2.78 1.75
CA LEU A 96 -27.46 4.21 1.42
C LEU A 96 -28.62 5.07 1.94
N ALA A 97 -29.80 4.51 2.06
CA ALA A 97 -30.93 5.21 2.66
C ALA A 97 -30.73 5.47 4.16
N GLU A 98 -29.98 4.60 4.87
CA GLU A 98 -29.73 4.69 6.31
C GLU A 98 -28.50 5.53 6.67
N VAL A 99 -27.58 5.78 5.72
CA VAL A 99 -26.35 6.52 5.96
C VAL A 99 -26.33 7.86 5.21
N SER A 100 -25.62 8.84 5.78
CA SER A 100 -25.28 10.10 5.11
C SER A 100 -23.78 10.09 4.83
N VAL A 101 -23.42 10.24 3.55
CA VAL A 101 -22.04 10.23 3.10
C VAL A 101 -21.54 11.67 3.05
N PRO A 102 -20.46 12.04 3.77
CA PRO A 102 -19.87 13.37 3.66
C PRO A 102 -19.16 13.54 2.29
N GLU A 103 -18.94 14.79 1.89
CA GLU A 103 -18.28 15.14 0.63
C GLU A 103 -16.91 14.45 0.49
N ARG A 104 -16.18 14.34 1.60
CA ARG A 104 -14.83 13.78 1.65
C ARG A 104 -14.60 13.00 2.94
N ILE A 105 -13.99 11.83 2.82
CA ILE A 105 -13.54 11.00 3.93
C ILE A 105 -12.04 10.79 3.83
N VAL A 106 -11.30 11.15 4.87
CA VAL A 106 -9.86 10.92 4.97
C VAL A 106 -9.62 9.58 5.67
N VAL A 107 -9.07 8.63 4.95
CA VAL A 107 -8.69 7.32 5.50
C VAL A 107 -7.19 7.31 5.73
N SER A 108 -6.77 7.06 6.95
CA SER A 108 -5.39 6.79 7.33
C SER A 108 -5.23 5.31 7.69
N ARG A 109 -4.00 4.83 7.65
CA ARG A 109 -3.70 3.50 8.18
C ARG A 109 -3.00 3.64 9.52
N ASN A 110 -3.46 2.89 10.52
CA ASN A 110 -2.80 2.84 11.81
C ASN A 110 -1.35 2.37 11.62
N SER A 111 -0.42 3.18 12.07
CA SER A 111 1.01 2.99 11.81
C SER A 111 1.85 3.60 12.93
N ARG A 112 3.08 3.10 13.06
CA ARG A 112 4.10 3.68 13.91
C ARG A 112 5.38 3.94 13.11
N PRO A 113 6.18 4.92 13.47
CA PRO A 113 7.50 5.09 12.90
C PRO A 113 8.42 3.93 13.32
N ILE A 114 9.32 3.53 12.42
CA ILE A 114 10.46 2.68 12.78
C ILE A 114 11.41 3.50 13.60
N THR A 115 11.87 2.95 14.72
CA THR A 115 12.83 3.62 15.61
C THR A 115 14.27 3.38 15.17
N LEU A 116 15.16 4.32 15.48
CA LEU A 116 16.59 4.17 15.21
C LEU A 116 17.17 2.93 15.92
N SER A 117 16.66 2.60 17.10
CA SER A 117 17.06 1.41 17.86
C SER A 117 16.71 0.12 17.10
N GLU A 118 15.52 0.01 16.49
CA GLU A 118 15.14 -1.15 15.68
C GLU A 118 16.06 -1.31 14.47
N VAL A 119 16.38 -0.20 13.81
CA VAL A 119 17.29 -0.18 12.66
C VAL A 119 18.70 -0.61 13.09
N PHE A 120 19.21 -0.04 14.16
CA PHE A 120 20.52 -0.36 14.72
C PHE A 120 20.64 -1.86 15.06
N GLU A 121 19.67 -2.42 15.78
CA GLU A 121 19.64 -3.83 16.15
C GLU A 121 19.59 -4.76 14.93
N ALA A 122 18.81 -4.39 13.93
CA ALA A 122 18.73 -5.16 12.68
C ALA A 122 20.07 -5.20 11.95
N ILE A 123 20.75 -4.06 11.84
CA ILE A 123 22.07 -3.95 11.21
C ILE A 123 23.13 -4.67 12.04
N ARG A 124 23.18 -4.45 13.34
CA ARG A 124 24.12 -5.11 14.25
C ARG A 124 23.99 -6.64 14.17
N SER A 125 22.76 -7.14 14.25
CA SER A 125 22.47 -8.56 14.13
C SER A 125 22.88 -9.14 12.78
N ALA A 126 22.69 -8.39 11.69
CA ALA A 126 23.10 -8.81 10.36
C ALA A 126 24.63 -8.88 10.22
N LEU A 127 25.36 -7.87 10.73
CA LEU A 127 26.81 -7.84 10.74
C LEU A 127 27.39 -8.98 11.59
N HIS A 128 26.82 -9.24 12.76
CA HIS A 128 27.24 -10.38 13.61
C HIS A 128 27.07 -11.71 12.91
N ARG A 129 25.92 -11.96 12.28
CA ARG A 129 25.67 -13.21 11.52
C ARG A 129 26.63 -13.39 10.34
N SER A 130 27.09 -12.31 9.74
CA SER A 130 28.06 -12.38 8.64
C SER A 130 29.52 -12.50 9.11
N GLY A 131 29.77 -12.51 10.42
CA GLY A 131 31.13 -12.48 10.99
C GLY A 131 31.91 -11.22 10.61
N ALA A 132 31.22 -10.12 10.29
CA ALA A 132 31.88 -8.91 9.83
C ALA A 132 32.66 -8.23 10.98
N PRO A 133 33.94 -7.90 10.78
CA PRO A 133 34.67 -7.07 11.71
C PRO A 133 33.99 -5.70 11.87
N GLY A 134 34.10 -5.08 13.02
CA GLY A 134 33.47 -3.78 13.32
C GLY A 134 32.03 -3.85 13.81
N ALA A 135 31.36 -5.03 13.78
CA ALA A 135 30.01 -5.18 14.32
C ALA A 135 29.89 -4.81 15.81
N ALA A 136 30.94 -5.14 16.59
CA ALA A 136 31.00 -4.83 18.03
C ALA A 136 31.29 -3.34 18.35
N ALA A 137 31.93 -2.63 17.43
CA ALA A 137 32.26 -1.22 17.56
C ALA A 137 31.17 -0.27 17.09
N LEU A 138 30.14 -0.77 16.43
CA LEU A 138 29.03 0.03 15.88
C LEU A 138 28.19 0.63 17.03
N GLN A 139 27.96 1.94 16.98
CA GLN A 139 27.13 2.67 17.94
C GLN A 139 25.84 3.18 17.27
N PRO A 140 24.77 3.41 18.04
CA PRO A 140 23.53 3.99 17.48
C PRO A 140 23.74 5.33 16.77
N GLY A 141 24.69 6.15 17.23
CA GLY A 141 25.04 7.44 16.61
C GLY A 141 25.70 7.33 15.24
N ASP A 142 26.17 6.15 14.86
CA ASP A 142 26.76 5.89 13.54
C ASP A 142 25.72 5.58 12.46
N VAL A 143 24.45 5.41 12.85
CA VAL A 143 23.35 5.00 11.99
C VAL A 143 22.50 6.20 11.62
N PHE A 144 22.35 6.47 10.33
CA PHE A 144 21.61 7.61 9.79
C PHE A 144 20.46 7.14 8.93
N LEU A 145 19.24 7.41 9.39
CA LEU A 145 18.00 7.15 8.64
C LEU A 145 17.71 8.37 7.76
N GLU A 146 17.68 8.18 6.43
CA GLU A 146 17.48 9.27 5.47
C GLU A 146 16.05 9.83 5.49
N SER A 147 15.06 8.99 5.81
CA SER A 147 13.65 9.37 5.89
C SER A 147 12.92 8.55 6.94
N GLN A 148 11.86 9.13 7.50
CA GLN A 148 11.02 8.42 8.45
C GLN A 148 10.18 7.35 7.71
N VAL A 149 10.27 6.11 8.15
CA VAL A 149 9.55 4.97 7.60
C VAL A 149 8.49 4.52 8.61
N PHE A 150 7.28 4.28 8.10
CA PHE A 150 6.15 3.84 8.92
C PHE A 150 5.80 2.38 8.62
N VAL A 151 5.45 1.64 9.67
CA VAL A 151 5.02 0.24 9.62
C VAL A 151 3.73 0.06 10.41
N GLY A 152 3.06 -1.06 10.23
CA GLY A 152 1.90 -1.40 11.06
C GLY A 152 2.27 -1.51 12.55
N PRO A 153 1.33 -1.30 13.47
CA PRO A 153 1.62 -1.26 14.91
C PRO A 153 2.17 -2.57 15.48
N GLY A 154 1.87 -3.71 14.86
CA GLY A 154 2.38 -5.04 15.24
C GLY A 154 3.58 -5.50 14.42
N ASP A 155 4.04 -4.70 13.47
CA ASP A 155 5.14 -5.08 12.60
C ASP A 155 6.48 -4.79 13.30
N SER A 156 7.15 -5.85 13.70
CA SER A 156 8.52 -5.83 14.16
C SER A 156 9.35 -6.78 13.30
N GLY A 157 10.54 -6.41 13.00
CA GLY A 157 11.47 -7.26 12.25
C GLY A 157 11.89 -6.60 10.93
N LEU A 158 13.06 -6.02 10.98
CA LEU A 158 13.77 -5.50 9.83
C LEU A 158 14.73 -6.56 9.32
N ARG A 159 14.74 -6.76 8.02
CA ARG A 159 15.71 -7.64 7.35
C ARG A 159 16.64 -6.79 6.50
N VAL A 160 17.95 -7.01 6.65
CA VAL A 160 18.95 -6.45 5.74
C VAL A 160 18.91 -7.25 4.44
N MET A 161 18.60 -6.59 3.34
CA MET A 161 18.52 -7.21 2.00
C MET A 161 19.82 -7.07 1.23
N ARG A 162 20.49 -5.92 1.38
CA ARG A 162 21.69 -5.58 0.63
C ARG A 162 22.55 -4.62 1.44
N VAL A 163 23.85 -4.68 1.23
CA VAL A 163 24.82 -3.73 1.78
C VAL A 163 25.74 -3.27 0.66
N ASP A 164 25.82 -1.98 0.46
CA ASP A 164 26.76 -1.33 -0.46
C ASP A 164 27.82 -0.62 0.35
N ILE A 165 29.09 -1.03 0.21
CA ILE A 165 30.22 -0.54 1.02
C ILE A 165 31.03 0.48 0.23
N ASP A 166 31.13 1.69 0.75
CA ASP A 166 32.00 2.74 0.25
C ASP A 166 33.23 2.85 1.19
N ARG A 167 34.34 2.23 0.79
CA ARG A 167 35.58 2.22 1.59
C ARG A 167 36.24 3.59 1.66
N GLY A 168 36.13 4.40 0.60
CA GLY A 168 36.72 5.72 0.52
C GLY A 168 36.11 6.67 1.55
N LEU A 169 34.80 6.59 1.72
CA LEU A 169 34.04 7.43 2.67
C LEU A 169 33.80 6.74 4.02
N ARG A 170 34.36 5.55 4.23
CA ARG A 170 34.18 4.73 5.46
C ARG A 170 32.72 4.61 5.88
N ARG A 171 31.86 4.38 4.92
CA ARG A 171 30.41 4.23 5.12
C ARG A 171 29.87 3.02 4.36
N ALA A 172 28.74 2.51 4.85
CA ALA A 172 27.95 1.51 4.11
C ALA A 172 26.49 1.94 4.06
N ARG A 173 25.83 1.65 2.95
CA ARG A 173 24.38 1.78 2.79
C ARG A 173 23.74 0.42 2.91
N PHE A 174 22.82 0.30 3.83
CA PHE A 174 22.05 -0.91 4.08
C PHE A 174 20.68 -0.72 3.50
N LEU A 175 20.25 -1.66 2.65
CA LEU A 175 18.87 -1.76 2.19
C LEU A 175 18.13 -2.65 3.19
N LEU A 176 17.19 -2.07 3.94
CA LEU A 176 16.37 -2.77 4.92
C LEU A 176 14.95 -2.94 4.40
N TRP A 177 14.33 -4.03 4.78
CA TRP A 177 12.94 -4.31 4.47
C TRP A 177 12.20 -4.80 5.71
N PRO A 178 10.99 -4.21 6.02
CA PRO A 178 10.11 -4.69 7.06
C PRO A 178 9.48 -6.03 6.61
N SER A 179 10.02 -7.15 7.09
CA SER A 179 9.66 -8.48 6.59
C SER A 179 8.20 -8.88 6.85
N ARG A 180 7.54 -8.26 7.84
CA ARG A 180 6.14 -8.49 8.17
C ARG A 180 5.16 -7.52 7.50
N SER A 181 5.68 -6.50 6.83
CA SER A 181 4.91 -5.52 6.07
C SER A 181 5.29 -5.55 4.58
N PRO A 182 4.86 -6.55 3.81
CA PRO A 182 5.29 -6.74 2.43
C PRO A 182 4.92 -5.57 1.50
N LYS A 183 3.96 -4.74 1.91
CA LYS A 183 3.55 -3.53 1.18
C LYS A 183 4.40 -2.31 1.48
N VAL A 184 5.27 -2.35 2.50
CA VAL A 184 6.21 -1.27 2.79
C VAL A 184 7.45 -1.49 1.94
N LEU A 185 7.84 -0.47 1.18
CA LEU A 185 9.00 -0.53 0.31
C LEU A 185 10.30 -0.64 1.14
N PRO A 186 11.31 -1.34 0.61
CA PRO A 186 12.65 -1.32 1.19
C PRO A 186 13.17 0.11 1.25
N PHE A 187 13.95 0.42 2.28
CA PHE A 187 14.52 1.75 2.49
C PHE A 187 16.00 1.66 2.81
N PHE A 188 16.70 2.75 2.53
CA PHE A 188 18.14 2.84 2.77
C PHE A 188 18.45 3.47 4.13
N VAL A 189 19.52 2.94 4.73
CA VAL A 189 20.12 3.47 5.94
C VAL A 189 21.62 3.58 5.72
N THR A 190 22.20 4.71 6.06
CA THR A 190 23.63 4.93 5.96
C THR A 190 24.29 4.70 7.32
N VAL A 191 25.36 3.93 7.33
CA VAL A 191 26.18 3.67 8.53
C VAL A 191 27.58 4.19 8.30
N ARG A 192 28.14 4.91 9.27
CA ARG A 192 29.55 5.31 9.31
C ARG A 192 30.33 4.36 10.20
N PHE A 193 31.53 3.97 9.77
CA PHE A 193 32.40 3.11 10.56
C PHE A 193 33.60 3.89 11.07
N ALA A 194 33.70 4.03 12.39
CA ALA A 194 34.87 4.64 13.04
C ALA A 194 36.08 3.68 13.01
N GLY A 195 35.84 2.37 13.08
CA GLY A 195 36.82 1.31 13.10
C GLY A 195 36.99 0.54 11.78
N GLU A 196 37.26 -0.74 11.88
CA GLU A 196 37.43 -1.65 10.75
C GLU A 196 36.12 -1.85 10.02
N MET A 197 36.19 -1.80 8.71
CA MET A 197 35.00 -1.99 7.84
C MET A 197 34.78 -3.46 7.49
N PRO A 198 33.54 -3.88 7.22
CA PRO A 198 33.25 -5.19 6.68
C PRO A 198 34.06 -5.44 5.40
N SER A 199 34.86 -6.50 5.37
CA SER A 199 35.77 -6.79 4.26
C SER A 199 35.17 -7.69 3.18
N ALA A 200 34.13 -8.45 3.51
CA ALA A 200 33.50 -9.40 2.60
C ALA A 200 32.20 -8.84 1.98
N PRO A 201 31.84 -9.26 0.76
CA PRO A 201 30.53 -9.00 0.24
C PRO A 201 29.49 -9.61 1.20
N PHE A 202 28.70 -8.75 1.82
CA PHE A 202 27.62 -9.17 2.68
C PHE A 202 26.64 -10.01 1.87
N ARG A 203 26.60 -11.30 2.13
CA ARG A 203 25.57 -12.19 1.59
C ARG A 203 24.47 -12.26 2.65
N PRO A 204 23.35 -11.55 2.48
CA PRO A 204 22.20 -11.78 3.34
C PRO A 204 21.83 -13.26 3.20
N ALA A 205 21.60 -13.94 4.33
CA ALA A 205 21.03 -15.29 4.29
C ALA A 205 19.65 -15.16 3.62
N MET A 206 19.59 -15.43 2.34
CA MET A 206 18.35 -15.51 1.59
C MET A 206 17.66 -16.81 1.99
N GLU A 207 16.92 -16.79 3.08
CA GLU A 207 15.80 -17.70 3.27
C GLU A 207 14.61 -17.25 2.42
N PHE A 208 14.79 -17.12 1.14
CA PHE A 208 13.68 -17.36 0.24
C PHE A 208 13.36 -18.84 0.39
N GLY A 209 12.09 -19.11 0.76
CA GLY A 209 11.60 -20.47 0.85
C GLY A 209 12.15 -21.23 -0.36
N ARG A 210 12.76 -22.35 -0.07
CA ARG A 210 13.43 -23.28 -0.99
C ARG A 210 12.58 -23.38 -2.26
N ILE A 211 12.84 -22.52 -3.22
CA ILE A 211 12.50 -22.82 -4.60
C ILE A 211 13.34 -24.06 -4.83
N VAL A 212 12.65 -25.19 -4.91
CA VAL A 212 13.23 -26.45 -5.30
C VAL A 212 13.90 -26.15 -6.63
N GLN A 213 15.20 -25.85 -6.58
CA GLN A 213 16.04 -25.99 -7.74
C GLN A 213 15.92 -27.47 -8.09
N HIS A 214 15.07 -27.76 -9.02
CA HIS A 214 15.20 -29.01 -9.76
C HIS A 214 16.60 -28.94 -10.32
N SER A 215 17.52 -29.64 -9.64
CA SER A 215 18.82 -29.95 -10.17
C SER A 215 18.54 -30.69 -11.49
N ALA A 216 18.61 -29.92 -12.56
CA ALA A 216 18.67 -30.53 -13.88
C ALA A 216 19.91 -31.41 -13.86
N THR A 217 19.67 -32.69 -13.66
CA THR A 217 20.62 -33.76 -13.84
C THR A 217 21.29 -33.54 -15.20
N THR A 218 22.57 -33.27 -15.16
CA THR A 218 23.43 -33.17 -16.34
C THR A 218 23.33 -34.47 -17.10
N THR A 219 22.46 -34.50 -18.10
CA THR A 219 22.49 -35.59 -19.11
C THR A 219 23.15 -35.02 -20.35
N ALA A 220 24.30 -35.59 -20.62
CA ALA A 220 25.09 -35.66 -21.85
C ALA A 220 24.69 -34.74 -23.01
N ALA A 221 25.68 -33.93 -23.40
CA ALA A 221 26.05 -33.54 -24.76
C ALA A 221 24.99 -33.66 -25.86
N ALA A 222 24.12 -32.65 -25.95
CA ALA A 222 23.48 -32.30 -27.21
C ALA A 222 24.32 -31.20 -27.89
N ARG A 223 24.67 -31.41 -29.14
CA ARG A 223 25.37 -30.45 -30.02
C ARG A 223 24.74 -29.08 -29.90
N PRO A 224 25.53 -27.97 -29.89
CA PRO A 224 24.98 -26.63 -29.84
C PRO A 224 24.12 -26.38 -31.07
N ALA A 225 22.82 -26.41 -30.90
CA ALA A 225 21.91 -25.79 -31.86
C ALA A 225 22.34 -24.33 -31.94
N LYS A 226 22.50 -23.81 -33.14
CA LYS A 226 22.85 -22.42 -33.44
C LYS A 226 21.80 -21.53 -32.75
N GLN A 227 22.12 -21.05 -31.56
CA GLN A 227 21.19 -20.19 -30.78
C GLN A 227 21.04 -18.88 -31.55
N GLU A 228 19.83 -18.58 -31.96
CA GLU A 228 19.49 -17.35 -32.65
C GLU A 228 19.64 -16.18 -31.68
N ILE A 229 20.43 -15.18 -32.06
CA ILE A 229 20.57 -13.93 -31.30
C ILE A 229 19.30 -13.13 -31.52
N LEU A 230 18.51 -12.91 -30.45
CA LEU A 230 17.26 -12.18 -30.49
C LEU A 230 17.40 -10.69 -30.14
N VAL A 231 18.50 -10.37 -29.45
CA VAL A 231 18.83 -8.98 -29.08
C VAL A 231 20.34 -8.80 -29.28
N ALA A 232 20.73 -7.79 -30.05
CA ALA A 232 22.14 -7.47 -30.27
C ALA A 232 22.62 -6.42 -29.24
N ALA A 233 23.91 -6.38 -28.97
CA ALA A 233 24.50 -5.33 -28.13
C ALA A 233 24.35 -3.96 -28.82
N GLY A 234 23.89 -2.95 -28.11
CA GLY A 234 23.60 -1.61 -28.64
C GLY A 234 22.20 -1.48 -29.28
N GLU A 235 21.44 -2.56 -29.36
CA GLU A 235 20.09 -2.55 -29.93
C GLU A 235 19.08 -1.99 -28.92
N SER A 236 18.15 -1.16 -29.43
CA SER A 236 16.99 -0.69 -28.65
C SER A 236 15.98 -1.83 -28.51
N ALA A 237 15.52 -2.04 -27.29
CA ALA A 237 14.54 -3.06 -26.95
C ALA A 237 13.51 -2.52 -25.96
N THR A 238 12.33 -3.12 -25.94
CA THR A 238 11.28 -2.79 -24.97
C THR A 238 11.41 -3.71 -23.76
N LEU A 239 11.65 -3.12 -22.59
CA LEU A 239 11.68 -3.80 -21.31
C LEU A 239 10.29 -3.80 -20.68
N THR A 240 9.72 -4.96 -20.46
CA THR A 240 8.47 -5.12 -19.69
C THR A 240 8.80 -5.41 -18.24
N LEU A 241 8.43 -4.47 -17.39
CA LEU A 241 8.49 -4.64 -15.93
C LEU A 241 7.10 -5.07 -15.48
N HIS A 242 6.96 -6.24 -14.89
CA HIS A 242 5.66 -6.64 -14.39
C HIS A 242 5.69 -7.25 -12.99
N SER A 243 4.64 -6.97 -12.25
CA SER A 243 4.23 -7.63 -11.02
C SER A 243 2.80 -8.11 -11.16
N ASP A 244 2.24 -8.75 -10.15
CA ASP A 244 0.88 -9.33 -10.18
C ASP A 244 -0.22 -8.33 -10.61
N THR A 245 0.00 -7.02 -10.43
CA THR A 245 -1.02 -5.99 -10.65
C THR A 245 -0.60 -4.84 -11.56
N LEU A 246 0.68 -4.81 -11.99
CA LEU A 246 1.23 -3.67 -12.73
C LEU A 246 2.12 -4.17 -13.87
N ARG A 247 1.92 -3.61 -15.06
CA ARG A 247 2.78 -3.81 -16.21
C ARG A 247 3.24 -2.45 -16.74
N ILE A 248 4.56 -2.26 -16.82
CA ILE A 248 5.19 -1.02 -17.31
C ILE A 248 6.09 -1.39 -18.48
N PHE A 249 6.01 -0.62 -19.56
CA PHE A 249 6.89 -0.72 -20.72
C PHE A 249 7.88 0.42 -20.71
N VAL A 250 9.16 0.10 -20.90
CA VAL A 250 10.26 1.08 -20.90
C VAL A 250 11.20 0.77 -22.05
N ASP A 251 11.59 1.79 -22.81
CA ASP A 251 12.59 1.64 -23.83
C ASP A 251 13.99 1.60 -23.20
N VAL A 252 14.77 0.61 -23.59
CA VAL A 252 16.12 0.37 -23.09
C VAL A 252 17.08 0.05 -24.21
N VAL A 253 18.37 0.25 -23.98
CA VAL A 253 19.44 -0.15 -24.88
C VAL A 253 20.17 -1.37 -24.30
N SER A 254 20.26 -2.45 -25.05
CA SER A 254 20.97 -3.64 -24.64
C SER A 254 22.48 -3.39 -24.59
N LEU A 255 23.15 -3.80 -23.54
CA LEU A 255 24.60 -3.73 -23.39
C LEU A 255 25.29 -5.04 -23.83
N GLU A 256 24.53 -6.12 -23.96
CA GLU A 256 25.03 -7.45 -24.26
C GLU A 256 24.15 -8.15 -25.31
N ARG A 257 24.69 -9.14 -25.98
CA ARG A 257 23.92 -10.02 -26.89
C ARG A 257 23.09 -10.97 -26.07
N GLY A 258 21.87 -11.25 -26.53
CA GLY A 258 20.96 -12.17 -25.85
C GLY A 258 20.28 -13.15 -26.79
N THR A 259 20.16 -14.39 -26.32
CA THR A 259 19.33 -15.46 -26.90
C THR A 259 18.09 -15.65 -26.00
N LEU A 260 17.07 -16.32 -26.51
CA LEU A 260 15.84 -16.57 -25.75
C LEU A 260 16.10 -17.15 -24.35
N GLY A 261 15.51 -16.55 -23.31
CA GLY A 261 15.68 -16.97 -21.92
C GLY A 261 16.99 -16.54 -21.26
N GLN A 262 17.92 -15.93 -21.99
CA GLN A 262 19.18 -15.46 -21.44
C GLN A 262 18.98 -14.15 -20.67
N GLN A 263 19.68 -14.00 -19.54
CA GLN A 263 19.73 -12.74 -18.80
C GLN A 263 20.85 -11.87 -19.35
N ILE A 264 20.52 -10.63 -19.72
CA ILE A 264 21.44 -9.63 -20.26
C ILE A 264 21.32 -8.31 -19.51
N ARG A 265 22.37 -7.48 -19.57
CA ARG A 265 22.36 -6.13 -19.03
C ARG A 265 21.81 -5.16 -20.06
N VAL A 266 20.92 -4.27 -19.59
CA VAL A 266 20.31 -3.21 -20.39
C VAL A 266 20.41 -1.89 -19.68
N ARG A 267 20.49 -0.78 -20.43
CA ARG A 267 20.59 0.57 -19.90
C ARG A 267 19.37 1.38 -20.34
N MET A 268 18.76 2.07 -19.38
CA MET A 268 17.72 3.05 -19.66
C MET A 268 18.36 4.34 -20.20
N PRO A 269 18.04 4.81 -21.41
CA PRO A 269 18.67 5.98 -22.01
C PRO A 269 18.51 7.25 -21.20
N GLU A 270 17.31 7.48 -20.65
CA GLU A 270 16.94 8.71 -19.94
C GLU A 270 17.66 8.88 -18.59
N THR A 271 17.87 7.80 -17.87
CA THR A 271 18.41 7.85 -16.49
C THR A 271 19.82 7.27 -16.36
N GLY A 272 20.31 6.60 -17.41
CA GLY A 272 21.59 5.89 -17.40
C GLY A 272 21.62 4.64 -16.51
N LYS A 273 20.50 4.29 -15.87
CA LYS A 273 20.42 3.11 -14.98
C LYS A 273 20.56 1.81 -15.75
N ILE A 274 21.29 0.85 -15.16
CA ILE A 274 21.50 -0.47 -15.72
C ILE A 274 20.66 -1.50 -14.95
N PHE A 275 19.97 -2.37 -15.70
CA PHE A 275 19.14 -3.45 -15.20
C PHE A 275 19.58 -4.78 -15.80
N ASN A 276 19.31 -5.89 -15.09
CA ASN A 276 19.40 -7.22 -15.64
C ASN A 276 18.00 -7.66 -16.07
N ALA A 277 17.85 -8.04 -17.33
CA ALA A 277 16.58 -8.43 -17.92
C ALA A 277 16.71 -9.77 -18.65
N HIS A 278 15.64 -10.56 -18.68
CA HIS A 278 15.57 -11.79 -19.46
C HIS A 278 15.07 -11.50 -20.86
N VAL A 279 15.68 -12.14 -21.85
CA VAL A 279 15.24 -12.06 -23.25
C VAL A 279 14.01 -12.95 -23.41
N ASP A 280 12.86 -12.35 -23.66
CA ASP A 280 11.59 -13.04 -23.89
C ASP A 280 11.24 -13.13 -25.38
N GLY A 281 11.88 -12.30 -26.21
CA GLY A 281 11.65 -12.28 -27.65
C GLY A 281 12.60 -11.35 -28.38
N ARG A 282 12.37 -11.19 -29.69
CA ARG A 282 13.16 -10.28 -30.51
C ARG A 282 12.90 -8.84 -30.08
N ALA A 283 13.94 -8.15 -29.61
CA ALA A 283 13.87 -6.82 -29.02
C ALA A 283 12.87 -6.70 -27.85
N HIS A 284 12.51 -7.83 -27.23
CA HIS A 284 11.64 -7.87 -26.04
C HIS A 284 12.36 -8.48 -24.86
N LEU A 285 12.27 -7.76 -23.72
CA LEU A 285 12.94 -8.10 -22.48
C LEU A 285 11.94 -8.05 -21.32
N GLU A 286 12.13 -8.91 -20.33
CA GLU A 286 11.24 -9.01 -19.18
C GLU A 286 12.01 -8.94 -17.86
N VAL A 287 11.45 -8.22 -16.88
CA VAL A 287 11.86 -8.28 -15.47
C VAL A 287 10.62 -8.48 -14.60
N LYS A 288 10.65 -9.52 -13.78
CA LYS A 288 9.66 -9.80 -12.74
C LYS A 288 10.19 -9.33 -11.38
N PHE A 289 9.36 -8.62 -10.61
CA PHE A 289 9.69 -8.13 -9.28
C PHE A 289 8.51 -8.24 -8.28
#